data_33f962b175bdc7c37f612973c5a74843
#
_entry.id   33f962b175bdc7c37f612973c5a74843
#
_cell.length_a   1.000
_cell.length_b   1.000
_cell.length_c   1.000
_cell.angle_alpha   90.00
_cell.angle_beta   90.00
_cell.angle_gamma   90.00
#
_symmetry.space_group_name_H-M   'P 1'
#
loop_
_entity.id
_entity.type
_entity.pdbx_description
1 polymer ?
#
loop_
_entity_poly.entity_id
_entity_poly.type
_entity_poly.pdbx_seq_one_letter_code
_entity_poly.pdbx_strand_id
1 'polypeptide(L)'
;MNNNIIEKKELINVIEQALYSEELAIFAGAGLSIEAGYCSWEKLLSKPADELKLDIKKENNDLVSLAQFYCNTKKRSAINELLSSSFPVNMKPTENHKVLSQLPITTYWTTNYDTLIEDALKANNKNFSVRKKDEDLQLSYRNYDSVVYKMHGDIQSLSEAVITRDDYEEYGVNSRKLFRDVLEGTLLTKTFLFLGFSFSDPNFNFVLSKMRVLLGEHNRPHYYILKRVSEPNIETFENEEEYNIAKKEYEYSVIKQNLQIEDLGRYGIKIYLIDSYEEITEILRVILNKYKRKTIFISGSAEEYEKLGKEKAIEFIRKLSFKLAKNGYKVVNGYGLGIGTYIINGVTEYCYENCQIKVEDSLKLMPFPLSAKNNDKLRDTWEKYREEMISQCGIAIYMFGNKKKDGKIIKADGVRKEYDIAKSNQLINIPLAFTGYITEDLYNENSNEIEKNLKDKEIKYITKFYDISTNIDEIIKIINRLNNKE
;
A
#
# COMPACT_ATOMS: atom_id res chain seq x y z
N MET A 1 22.82 -3.71 20.87
CA MET A 1 21.86 -3.81 19.74
C MET A 1 22.29 -2.81 18.69
N ASN A 2 22.28 -3.20 17.43
CA ASN A 2 22.65 -2.27 16.35
C ASN A 2 21.55 -1.22 16.23
N ASN A 3 21.89 0.06 16.39
CA ASN A 3 20.93 1.18 16.39
C ASN A 3 20.16 1.36 15.05
N ASN A 4 20.59 0.62 14.01
CA ASN A 4 19.98 0.67 12.69
C ASN A 4 18.90 -0.40 12.48
N ILE A 5 18.72 -1.34 13.42
CA ILE A 5 17.66 -2.36 13.38
C ILE A 5 16.48 -1.84 14.18
N ILE A 6 15.29 -1.87 13.56
CA ILE A 6 14.04 -1.41 14.17
C ILE A 6 13.06 -2.56 14.40
N GLU A 7 12.10 -2.33 15.28
CA GLU A 7 11.01 -3.28 15.56
C GLU A 7 9.86 -3.15 14.54
N LYS A 8 9.08 -4.23 14.38
CA LYS A 8 7.88 -4.28 13.50
C LYS A 8 6.93 -3.12 13.74
N LYS A 9 6.68 -2.80 15.01
CA LYS A 9 5.78 -1.71 15.40
C LYS A 9 6.31 -0.34 14.96
N GLU A 10 7.62 -0.11 15.12
CA GLU A 10 8.25 1.14 14.67
C GLU A 10 8.13 1.27 13.15
N LEU A 11 8.46 0.20 12.38
CA LEU A 11 8.32 0.20 10.94
C LEU A 11 6.90 0.55 10.50
N ILE A 12 5.89 -0.14 11.05
CA ILE A 12 4.49 0.10 10.70
C ILE A 12 4.09 1.54 10.96
N ASN A 13 4.46 2.11 12.12
CA ASN A 13 4.09 3.46 12.50
C ASN A 13 4.71 4.52 11.57
N VAL A 14 5.99 4.38 11.23
CA VAL A 14 6.67 5.36 10.36
C VAL A 14 6.19 5.29 8.92
N ILE A 15 5.89 4.08 8.41
CA ILE A 15 5.31 3.93 7.07
C ILE A 15 3.87 4.46 7.03
N GLU A 16 3.09 4.22 8.08
CA GLU A 16 1.75 4.81 8.22
C GLU A 16 1.80 6.36 8.20
N GLN A 17 2.72 6.97 8.95
CA GLN A 17 2.92 8.42 8.94
C GLN A 17 3.30 8.94 7.55
N ALA A 18 4.25 8.28 6.89
CA ALA A 18 4.67 8.64 5.53
C ALA A 18 3.54 8.50 4.49
N LEU A 19 2.61 7.56 4.69
CA LEU A 19 1.40 7.45 3.85
C LEU A 19 0.46 8.64 4.05
N TYR A 20 0.22 9.06 5.30
CA TYR A 20 -0.69 10.19 5.57
C TYR A 20 -0.13 11.53 5.11
N SER A 21 1.18 11.71 5.14
CA SER A 21 1.83 12.91 4.60
C SER A 21 2.06 12.84 3.09
N GLU A 22 1.61 11.78 2.41
CA GLU A 22 1.87 11.51 0.98
C GLU A 22 3.36 11.48 0.62
N GLU A 23 4.21 11.17 1.60
CA GLU A 23 5.67 11.16 1.46
C GLU A 23 6.25 9.76 1.30
N LEU A 24 5.44 8.70 1.29
CA LEU A 24 5.94 7.35 1.04
C LEU A 24 6.29 7.14 -0.43
N ALA A 25 7.48 6.61 -0.67
CA ALA A 25 7.90 6.06 -1.96
C ALA A 25 8.32 4.59 -1.79
N ILE A 26 8.04 3.76 -2.79
CA ILE A 26 8.53 2.37 -2.83
C ILE A 26 9.73 2.30 -3.76
N PHE A 27 10.78 1.60 -3.31
CA PHE A 27 11.86 1.17 -4.17
C PHE A 27 11.83 -0.36 -4.30
N ALA A 28 11.46 -0.85 -5.47
CA ALA A 28 11.32 -2.28 -5.76
C ALA A 28 12.55 -2.82 -6.50
N GLY A 29 13.17 -3.86 -5.94
CA GLY A 29 14.20 -4.63 -6.62
C GLY A 29 13.69 -5.99 -7.10
N ALA A 30 14.56 -6.78 -7.73
CA ALA A 30 14.24 -8.08 -8.32
C ALA A 30 13.60 -9.07 -7.33
N GLY A 31 13.96 -8.99 -6.05
CA GLY A 31 13.40 -9.83 -5.00
C GLY A 31 11.88 -9.74 -4.86
N LEU A 32 11.27 -8.59 -5.20
CA LEU A 32 9.81 -8.42 -5.15
C LEU A 32 9.10 -9.21 -6.27
N SER A 33 9.80 -9.51 -7.38
CA SER A 33 9.25 -10.18 -8.56
C SER A 33 9.54 -11.68 -8.62
N ILE A 34 10.39 -12.20 -7.73
CA ILE A 34 10.79 -13.65 -7.71
C ILE A 34 9.55 -14.53 -7.50
N GLU A 35 8.66 -14.19 -6.58
CA GLU A 35 7.44 -14.96 -6.31
C GLU A 35 6.49 -15.03 -7.54
N ALA A 36 6.54 -14.04 -8.43
CA ALA A 36 5.81 -14.06 -9.68
C ALA A 36 6.41 -15.03 -10.73
N GLY A 37 7.61 -15.56 -10.48
CA GLY A 37 8.31 -16.48 -11.36
C GLY A 37 9.46 -15.86 -12.17
N TYR A 38 9.77 -14.58 -11.95
CA TYR A 38 10.94 -13.95 -12.57
C TYR A 38 12.23 -14.42 -11.91
N CYS A 39 13.33 -14.43 -12.68
CA CYS A 39 14.61 -14.88 -12.19
C CYS A 39 15.41 -13.76 -11.49
N SER A 40 16.29 -14.14 -10.57
CA SER A 40 17.32 -13.26 -10.04
C SER A 40 18.39 -12.94 -11.10
N TRP A 41 19.20 -11.92 -10.87
CA TRP A 41 20.34 -11.57 -11.72
C TRP A 41 21.33 -12.72 -11.85
N GLU A 42 21.63 -13.42 -10.77
CA GLU A 42 22.50 -14.60 -10.79
C GLU A 42 21.94 -15.69 -11.71
N LYS A 43 20.66 -16.00 -11.60
CA LYS A 43 19.99 -16.97 -12.46
C LYS A 43 19.92 -16.51 -13.92
N LEU A 44 19.69 -15.21 -14.16
CA LEU A 44 19.69 -14.63 -15.50
C LEU A 44 21.04 -14.81 -16.19
N LEU A 45 22.15 -14.59 -15.47
CA LEU A 45 23.50 -14.64 -16.02
C LEU A 45 24.17 -16.01 -15.89
N SER A 46 23.51 -17.04 -15.35
CA SER A 46 24.08 -18.39 -15.25
C SER A 46 24.45 -18.98 -16.61
N LYS A 47 23.55 -18.90 -17.60
CA LYS A 47 23.81 -19.35 -18.96
C LYS A 47 24.96 -18.56 -19.64
N PRO A 48 25.02 -17.23 -19.60
CA PRO A 48 26.21 -16.47 -20.00
C PRO A 48 27.50 -16.92 -19.34
N ALA A 49 27.50 -17.19 -18.03
CA ALA A 49 28.69 -17.69 -17.33
C ALA A 49 29.15 -19.03 -17.87
N ASP A 50 28.22 -19.98 -18.03
CA ASP A 50 28.52 -21.32 -18.57
C ASP A 50 29.11 -21.23 -20.00
N GLU A 51 28.54 -20.39 -20.87
CA GLU A 51 29.04 -20.17 -22.25
C GLU A 51 30.42 -19.53 -22.26
N LEU A 52 30.75 -18.70 -21.26
CA LEU A 52 32.07 -18.11 -21.07
C LEU A 52 33.03 -19.02 -20.29
N LYS A 53 32.57 -20.18 -19.83
CA LYS A 53 33.34 -21.12 -18.97
C LYS A 53 33.75 -20.49 -17.63
N LEU A 54 32.90 -19.63 -17.09
CA LEU A 54 33.07 -19.01 -15.79
C LEU A 54 32.13 -19.64 -14.75
N ASP A 55 32.57 -19.65 -13.49
CA ASP A 55 31.75 -20.14 -12.37
C ASP A 55 30.92 -19.01 -11.81
N ILE A 56 29.60 -19.05 -12.02
CA ILE A 56 28.67 -17.99 -11.58
C ILE A 56 28.78 -17.69 -10.07
N LYS A 57 29.07 -18.69 -9.24
CA LYS A 57 29.23 -18.49 -7.79
C LYS A 57 30.44 -17.64 -7.43
N LYS A 58 31.50 -17.70 -8.23
CA LYS A 58 32.71 -16.87 -8.06
C LYS A 58 32.49 -15.47 -8.60
N GLU A 59 31.71 -15.34 -9.68
CA GLU A 59 31.38 -14.05 -10.32
C GLU A 59 30.22 -13.29 -9.65
N ASN A 60 29.53 -13.88 -8.67
CA ASN A 60 28.31 -13.35 -8.06
C ASN A 60 28.49 -11.95 -7.42
N ASN A 61 29.71 -11.54 -7.14
CA ASN A 61 30.01 -10.20 -6.63
C ASN A 61 30.15 -9.14 -7.74
N ASP A 62 30.27 -9.52 -9.02
CA ASP A 62 30.41 -8.59 -10.16
C ASP A 62 29.65 -9.07 -11.40
N LEU A 63 28.35 -9.22 -11.27
CA LEU A 63 27.46 -9.65 -12.35
C LEU A 63 27.41 -8.64 -13.51
N VAL A 64 27.68 -7.35 -13.25
CA VAL A 64 27.77 -6.31 -14.28
C VAL A 64 28.96 -6.59 -15.23
N SER A 65 30.12 -6.97 -14.67
CA SER A 65 31.28 -7.36 -15.48
C SER A 65 31.03 -8.62 -16.29
N LEU A 66 30.36 -9.61 -15.70
CA LEU A 66 29.98 -10.84 -16.41
C LEU A 66 29.08 -10.54 -17.62
N ALA A 67 28.08 -9.66 -17.45
CA ALA A 67 27.22 -9.21 -18.55
C ALA A 67 28.02 -8.49 -19.63
N GLN A 68 29.01 -7.67 -19.26
CA GLN A 68 29.92 -6.99 -20.19
C GLN A 68 30.79 -8.01 -20.98
N PHE A 69 31.38 -8.99 -20.30
CA PHE A 69 32.20 -10.01 -20.97
C PHE A 69 31.36 -10.80 -21.99
N TYR A 70 30.13 -11.13 -21.63
CA TYR A 70 29.21 -11.80 -22.55
C TYR A 70 28.84 -10.89 -23.73
N CYS A 71 28.56 -9.61 -23.49
CA CYS A 71 28.30 -8.62 -24.54
C CYS A 71 29.50 -8.47 -25.50
N ASN A 72 30.72 -8.37 -24.98
CA ASN A 72 31.94 -8.28 -25.79
C ASN A 72 32.14 -9.49 -26.70
N THR A 73 31.78 -10.68 -26.20
CA THR A 73 31.97 -11.94 -26.92
C THR A 73 30.86 -12.24 -27.93
N LYS A 74 29.60 -12.01 -27.54
CA LYS A 74 28.37 -12.41 -28.28
C LYS A 74 27.58 -11.24 -28.86
N LYS A 75 27.95 -10.01 -28.62
CA LYS A 75 27.28 -8.75 -29.00
C LYS A 75 26.04 -8.45 -28.17
N ARG A 76 25.60 -7.18 -28.22
CA ARG A 76 24.40 -6.70 -27.53
C ARG A 76 23.13 -7.48 -27.88
N SER A 77 23.02 -7.98 -29.11
CA SER A 77 21.85 -8.78 -29.53
C SER A 77 21.65 -10.03 -28.68
N ALA A 78 22.73 -10.68 -28.24
CA ALA A 78 22.64 -11.86 -27.37
C ALA A 78 22.14 -11.50 -25.96
N ILE A 79 22.51 -10.34 -25.43
CA ILE A 79 21.96 -9.81 -24.16
C ILE A 79 20.46 -9.53 -24.31
N ASN A 80 20.05 -8.90 -25.42
CA ASN A 80 18.62 -8.60 -25.67
C ASN A 80 17.79 -9.87 -25.81
N GLU A 81 18.31 -10.90 -26.46
CA GLU A 81 17.68 -12.22 -26.59
C GLU A 81 17.57 -12.92 -25.23
N LEU A 82 18.63 -12.87 -24.41
CA LEU A 82 18.63 -13.37 -23.04
C LEU A 82 17.53 -12.71 -22.20
N LEU A 83 17.46 -11.39 -22.21
CA LEU A 83 16.41 -10.64 -21.49
C LEU A 83 15.01 -11.01 -22.02
N SER A 84 14.80 -11.02 -23.33
CA SER A 84 13.51 -11.37 -23.94
C SER A 84 13.03 -12.77 -23.53
N SER A 85 13.94 -13.74 -23.49
CA SER A 85 13.61 -15.13 -23.11
C SER A 85 13.39 -15.32 -21.61
N SER A 86 14.00 -14.47 -20.77
CA SER A 86 13.96 -14.58 -19.31
C SER A 86 12.80 -13.82 -18.66
N PHE A 87 12.15 -12.92 -19.40
CA PHE A 87 11.03 -12.10 -18.90
C PHE A 87 9.75 -12.37 -19.71
N PRO A 88 9.02 -13.47 -19.44
CA PRO A 88 7.76 -13.76 -20.11
C PRO A 88 6.67 -12.70 -19.80
N VAL A 89 5.91 -12.31 -20.82
CA VAL A 89 4.98 -11.15 -20.80
C VAL A 89 3.69 -11.37 -19.97
N ASN A 90 3.40 -12.60 -19.51
CA ASN A 90 2.09 -12.94 -18.92
C ASN A 90 2.14 -13.30 -17.43
N MET A 91 3.16 -12.86 -16.71
CA MET A 91 3.22 -13.07 -15.27
C MET A 91 2.21 -12.19 -14.53
N LYS A 92 1.64 -12.74 -13.44
CA LYS A 92 0.63 -12.02 -12.65
C LYS A 92 1.28 -11.33 -11.45
N PRO A 93 0.81 -10.13 -11.08
CA PRO A 93 1.24 -9.47 -9.86
C PRO A 93 1.08 -10.36 -8.64
N THR A 94 2.12 -10.41 -7.79
CA THR A 94 2.08 -11.12 -6.51
C THR A 94 1.14 -10.41 -5.53
N GLU A 95 0.88 -11.03 -4.39
CA GLU A 95 0.06 -10.41 -3.34
C GLU A 95 0.68 -9.10 -2.83
N ASN A 96 2.00 -9.02 -2.75
CA ASN A 96 2.71 -7.78 -2.38
C ASN A 96 2.39 -6.63 -3.35
N HIS A 97 2.45 -6.88 -4.66
CA HIS A 97 2.10 -5.87 -5.67
C HIS A 97 0.64 -5.41 -5.56
N LYS A 98 -0.28 -6.37 -5.31
CA LYS A 98 -1.72 -6.07 -5.16
C LYS A 98 -1.98 -5.20 -3.92
N VAL A 99 -1.34 -5.50 -2.80
CA VAL A 99 -1.49 -4.71 -1.57
C VAL A 99 -0.89 -3.32 -1.75
N LEU A 100 0.31 -3.20 -2.33
CA LEU A 100 0.95 -1.92 -2.61
C LEU A 100 0.09 -1.03 -3.52
N SER A 101 -0.55 -1.60 -4.55
CA SER A 101 -1.41 -0.85 -5.47
C SER A 101 -2.68 -0.30 -4.81
N GLN A 102 -3.13 -0.86 -3.68
CA GLN A 102 -4.28 -0.36 -2.91
C GLN A 102 -3.93 0.81 -2.00
N LEU A 103 -2.65 0.98 -1.65
CA LEU A 103 -2.16 2.10 -0.85
C LEU A 103 -2.07 3.40 -1.70
N PRO A 104 -2.16 4.59 -1.10
CA PRO A 104 -2.06 5.87 -1.81
C PRO A 104 -0.60 6.25 -2.09
N ILE A 105 0.15 5.32 -2.65
CA ILE A 105 1.55 5.54 -2.97
C ILE A 105 1.65 6.25 -4.31
N THR A 106 2.17 7.47 -4.29
CA THR A 106 2.29 8.31 -5.49
C THR A 106 3.55 8.04 -6.29
N THR A 107 4.55 7.36 -5.71
CA THR A 107 5.89 7.25 -6.29
C THR A 107 6.46 5.85 -6.12
N TYR A 108 6.75 5.21 -7.23
CA TYR A 108 7.45 3.93 -7.31
C TYR A 108 8.74 4.08 -8.09
N TRP A 109 9.82 3.54 -7.55
CA TRP A 109 11.11 3.39 -8.23
C TRP A 109 11.43 1.91 -8.36
N THR A 110 11.99 1.50 -9.48
CA THR A 110 12.39 0.11 -9.67
C THR A 110 13.58 -0.01 -10.63
N THR A 111 14.41 -1.00 -10.35
CA THR A 111 15.42 -1.51 -11.28
C THR A 111 14.92 -2.68 -12.12
N ASN A 112 13.69 -3.16 -11.87
CA ASN A 112 13.11 -4.29 -12.56
C ASN A 112 12.65 -3.94 -13.98
N TYR A 113 12.81 -4.87 -14.90
CA TYR A 113 12.33 -4.72 -16.28
C TYR A 113 10.87 -5.10 -16.44
N ASP A 114 10.30 -5.91 -15.53
CA ASP A 114 8.92 -6.41 -15.57
C ASP A 114 7.86 -5.29 -15.40
N THR A 115 6.58 -5.63 -15.61
CA THR A 115 5.44 -4.72 -15.52
C THR A 115 4.51 -5.01 -14.33
N LEU A 116 4.97 -5.76 -13.32
CA LEU A 116 4.09 -6.23 -12.23
C LEU A 116 3.50 -5.09 -11.40
N ILE A 117 4.24 -3.99 -11.18
CA ILE A 117 3.75 -2.81 -10.47
C ILE A 117 2.63 -2.16 -11.31
N GLU A 118 2.89 -1.93 -12.60
CA GLU A 118 1.94 -1.33 -13.54
C GLU A 118 0.66 -2.17 -13.67
N ASP A 119 0.81 -3.48 -13.80
CA ASP A 119 -0.31 -4.41 -13.92
C ASP A 119 -1.16 -4.45 -12.63
N ALA A 120 -0.53 -4.37 -11.45
CA ALA A 120 -1.23 -4.26 -10.19
C ALA A 120 -1.98 -2.93 -10.05
N LEU A 121 -1.36 -1.80 -10.42
CA LEU A 121 -1.99 -0.48 -10.43
C LEU A 121 -3.20 -0.45 -11.38
N LYS A 122 -3.04 -1.00 -12.58
CA LYS A 122 -4.13 -1.12 -13.57
C LYS A 122 -5.28 -1.99 -13.07
N ALA A 123 -4.98 -3.13 -12.45
CA ALA A 123 -5.98 -4.02 -11.87
C ALA A 123 -6.78 -3.35 -10.75
N ASN A 124 -6.17 -2.39 -10.05
CA ASN A 124 -6.82 -1.61 -8.99
C ASN A 124 -7.40 -0.26 -9.50
N ASN A 125 -7.61 -0.10 -10.80
CA ASN A 125 -8.17 1.10 -11.46
C ASN A 125 -7.42 2.40 -11.14
N LYS A 126 -6.12 2.32 -10.82
CA LYS A 126 -5.27 3.49 -10.62
C LYS A 126 -4.86 4.09 -11.97
N ASN A 127 -4.92 5.41 -12.07
CA ASN A 127 -4.33 6.14 -13.19
C ASN A 127 -2.85 6.37 -12.90
N PHE A 128 -1.96 5.82 -13.74
CA PHE A 128 -0.52 5.90 -13.49
C PHE A 128 0.26 6.29 -14.76
N SER A 129 1.47 6.79 -14.55
CA SER A 129 2.41 7.06 -15.63
C SER A 129 3.72 6.33 -15.39
N VAL A 130 4.30 5.80 -16.47
CA VAL A 130 5.61 5.14 -16.44
C VAL A 130 6.66 6.06 -17.04
N ARG A 131 7.79 6.19 -16.36
CA ARG A 131 8.96 6.98 -16.77
C ARG A 131 10.10 6.01 -17.03
N LYS A 132 10.61 5.97 -18.26
CA LYS A 132 11.67 5.03 -18.68
C LYS A 132 12.93 5.74 -19.15
N LYS A 133 12.82 7.01 -19.57
CA LYS A 133 13.89 7.86 -20.09
C LYS A 133 13.68 9.32 -19.75
N ASP A 134 14.71 10.12 -19.93
CA ASP A 134 14.74 11.54 -19.51
C ASP A 134 13.60 12.35 -20.13
N GLU A 135 13.22 12.07 -21.38
CA GLU A 135 12.12 12.78 -22.05
C GLU A 135 10.77 12.55 -21.37
N ASP A 136 10.56 11.37 -20.75
CA ASP A 136 9.32 11.07 -20.05
C ASP A 136 9.12 11.95 -18.81
N LEU A 137 10.21 12.52 -18.25
CA LEU A 137 10.15 13.35 -17.04
C LEU A 137 9.44 14.69 -17.27
N GLN A 138 9.26 15.12 -18.52
CA GLN A 138 8.52 16.34 -18.88
C GLN A 138 7.01 16.18 -18.77
N LEU A 139 6.49 14.95 -18.69
CA LEU A 139 5.06 14.70 -18.60
C LEU A 139 4.47 15.19 -17.27
N SER A 140 3.27 15.79 -17.31
CA SER A 140 2.61 16.32 -16.11
C SER A 140 2.35 15.24 -15.07
N TYR A 141 2.46 15.61 -13.79
CA TYR A 141 2.11 14.72 -12.64
C TYR A 141 0.65 14.86 -12.21
N ARG A 142 -0.04 15.93 -12.60
CA ARG A 142 -1.33 16.33 -12.00
C ARG A 142 -2.49 15.37 -12.24
N ASN A 143 -2.37 14.49 -13.23
CA ASN A 143 -3.48 13.61 -13.65
C ASN A 143 -3.25 12.15 -13.27
N TYR A 144 -2.23 11.84 -12.49
CA TYR A 144 -1.89 10.47 -12.14
C TYR A 144 -1.94 10.23 -10.63
N ASP A 145 -2.51 9.08 -10.24
CA ASP A 145 -2.49 8.59 -8.86
C ASP A 145 -1.07 8.14 -8.47
N SER A 146 -0.31 7.62 -9.45
CA SER A 146 1.03 7.08 -9.22
C SER A 146 1.96 7.31 -10.41
N VAL A 147 3.24 7.46 -10.14
CA VAL A 147 4.31 7.48 -11.15
C VAL A 147 5.30 6.35 -10.86
N VAL A 148 5.59 5.56 -11.90
CA VAL A 148 6.56 4.45 -11.84
C VAL A 148 7.81 4.84 -12.61
N TYR A 149 8.94 4.92 -11.92
CA TYR A 149 10.25 5.22 -12.50
C TYR A 149 11.04 3.93 -12.69
N LYS A 150 11.35 3.57 -13.92
CA LYS A 150 12.12 2.38 -14.29
C LYS A 150 13.56 2.75 -14.62
N MET A 151 14.44 2.64 -13.61
CA MET A 151 15.84 3.06 -13.71
C MET A 151 16.62 2.31 -14.79
N HIS A 152 16.37 1.03 -14.94
CA HIS A 152 17.14 0.16 -15.85
C HIS A 152 16.42 -0.15 -17.16
N GLY A 153 15.30 0.50 -17.43
CA GLY A 153 14.49 0.24 -18.62
C GLY A 153 13.35 -0.72 -18.40
N ASP A 154 12.81 -1.23 -19.48
CA ASP A 154 11.55 -1.96 -19.49
C ASP A 154 11.60 -3.10 -20.50
N ILE A 155 10.87 -4.17 -20.23
CA ILE A 155 10.75 -5.34 -21.11
C ILE A 155 10.28 -4.99 -22.52
N GLN A 156 9.55 -3.88 -22.70
CA GLN A 156 9.08 -3.42 -24.00
C GLN A 156 10.17 -2.71 -24.81
N SER A 157 11.30 -2.35 -24.21
CA SER A 157 12.41 -1.60 -24.81
C SER A 157 13.77 -2.18 -24.37
N LEU A 158 13.96 -3.48 -24.58
CA LEU A 158 15.17 -4.21 -24.10
C LEU A 158 16.49 -3.70 -24.67
N SER A 159 16.48 -3.04 -25.83
CA SER A 159 17.67 -2.41 -26.41
C SER A 159 18.24 -1.27 -25.55
N GLU A 160 17.38 -0.66 -24.72
CA GLU A 160 17.71 0.44 -23.82
C GLU A 160 17.89 -0.02 -22.35
N ALA A 161 17.90 -1.34 -22.10
CA ALA A 161 18.06 -1.90 -20.77
C ALA A 161 19.48 -1.68 -20.24
N VAL A 162 19.60 -1.24 -18.98
CA VAL A 162 20.86 -1.06 -18.27
C VAL A 162 21.25 -2.39 -17.64
N ILE A 163 22.28 -3.07 -18.18
CA ILE A 163 22.74 -4.39 -17.72
C ILE A 163 24.24 -4.58 -17.83
N THR A 164 24.90 -4.00 -18.87
CA THR A 164 26.34 -4.13 -19.07
C THR A 164 27.10 -3.01 -18.37
N ARG A 165 28.41 -3.16 -18.19
CA ARG A 165 29.25 -2.11 -17.62
C ARG A 165 29.19 -0.82 -18.44
N ASP A 166 29.21 -0.92 -19.76
CA ASP A 166 29.07 0.26 -20.65
C ASP A 166 27.76 1.01 -20.34
N ASP A 167 26.63 0.30 -20.16
CA ASP A 167 25.34 0.91 -19.81
C ASP A 167 25.39 1.65 -18.46
N TYR A 168 26.10 1.09 -17.47
CA TYR A 168 26.29 1.71 -16.16
C TYR A 168 27.21 2.92 -16.18
N GLU A 169 28.25 2.90 -17.01
CA GLU A 169 29.18 4.02 -17.18
C GLU A 169 28.54 5.19 -17.93
N GLU A 170 27.67 4.91 -18.91
CA GLU A 170 26.90 5.93 -19.61
C GLU A 170 25.76 6.51 -18.75
N TYR A 171 25.30 5.78 -17.76
CA TYR A 171 24.20 6.19 -16.89
C TYR A 171 24.54 7.45 -16.09
N GLY A 172 23.75 8.48 -16.26
CA GLY A 172 23.95 9.74 -15.57
C GLY A 172 25.03 10.66 -16.18
N VAL A 173 25.63 10.24 -17.31
CA VAL A 173 26.55 11.07 -18.10
C VAL A 173 25.90 11.39 -19.44
N ASN A 174 25.70 10.38 -20.27
CA ASN A 174 25.12 10.48 -21.61
C ASN A 174 23.66 10.03 -21.66
N SER A 175 23.25 9.18 -20.71
CA SER A 175 21.88 8.66 -20.60
C SER A 175 21.36 8.84 -19.19
N ARG A 176 20.03 9.02 -19.03
CA ARG A 176 19.32 9.04 -17.74
C ARG A 176 19.91 9.97 -16.67
N LYS A 177 20.53 11.08 -17.10
CA LYS A 177 21.08 12.09 -16.19
C LYS A 177 19.98 12.73 -15.34
N LEU A 178 18.87 13.10 -15.97
CA LEU A 178 17.73 13.72 -15.27
C LEU A 178 17.03 12.69 -14.35
N PHE A 179 17.02 11.40 -14.70
CA PHE A 179 16.54 10.34 -13.81
C PHE A 179 17.30 10.31 -12.50
N ARG A 180 18.61 10.44 -12.55
CA ARG A 180 19.45 10.48 -11.35
C ARG A 180 19.14 11.72 -10.50
N ASP A 181 19.00 12.89 -11.13
CA ASP A 181 18.68 14.14 -10.42
C ASP A 181 17.28 14.09 -9.78
N VAL A 182 16.29 13.46 -10.45
CA VAL A 182 14.94 13.22 -9.90
C VAL A 182 14.98 12.23 -8.74
N LEU A 183 15.80 11.17 -8.80
CA LEU A 183 15.97 10.23 -7.69
C LEU A 183 16.58 10.93 -6.47
N GLU A 184 17.60 11.76 -6.65
CA GLU A 184 18.19 12.59 -5.59
C GLU A 184 17.12 13.47 -4.93
N GLY A 185 16.34 14.21 -5.73
CA GLY A 185 15.22 15.02 -5.24
C GLY A 185 14.14 14.22 -4.52
N THR A 186 13.87 13.00 -5.00
CA THR A 186 12.90 12.11 -4.35
C THR A 186 13.41 11.59 -3.00
N LEU A 187 14.69 11.22 -2.89
CA LEU A 187 15.31 10.80 -1.61
C LEU A 187 15.32 11.93 -0.57
N LEU A 188 15.39 13.19 -1.00
CA LEU A 188 15.28 14.34 -0.10
C LEU A 188 13.87 14.55 0.45
N THR A 189 12.85 14.34 -0.38
CA THR A 189 11.47 14.76 -0.10
C THR A 189 10.57 13.61 0.33
N LYS A 190 10.92 12.36 -0.01
CA LYS A 190 10.11 11.18 0.30
C LYS A 190 10.85 10.18 1.19
N THR A 191 10.10 9.47 2.02
CA THR A 191 10.58 8.32 2.80
C THR A 191 10.47 7.07 1.94
N PHE A 192 11.58 6.41 1.66
CA PHE A 192 11.58 5.17 0.89
C PHE A 192 11.37 3.94 1.77
N LEU A 193 10.55 3.02 1.28
CA LEU A 193 10.52 1.63 1.72
C LEU A 193 11.13 0.77 0.61
N PHE A 194 12.29 0.15 0.90
CA PHE A 194 12.99 -0.74 0.00
C PHE A 194 12.47 -2.17 0.16
N LEU A 195 12.06 -2.79 -0.95
CA LEU A 195 11.52 -4.15 -1.00
C LEU A 195 12.25 -4.97 -2.07
N GLY A 196 12.86 -6.08 -1.68
CA GLY A 196 13.54 -6.97 -2.61
C GLY A 196 14.74 -6.36 -3.35
N PHE A 197 15.36 -5.32 -2.80
CA PHE A 197 16.50 -4.61 -3.37
C PHE A 197 17.79 -4.97 -2.64
N SER A 198 18.87 -5.24 -3.35
CA SER A 198 20.11 -5.74 -2.76
C SER A 198 21.13 -4.67 -2.37
N PHE A 199 20.94 -3.42 -2.74
CA PHE A 199 21.91 -2.32 -2.62
C PHE A 199 23.25 -2.58 -3.31
N SER A 200 23.28 -3.50 -4.28
CA SER A 200 24.47 -3.77 -5.10
C SER A 200 24.54 -2.91 -6.38
N ASP A 201 23.52 -2.10 -6.65
CA ASP A 201 23.45 -1.25 -7.84
C ASP A 201 24.43 -0.08 -7.77
N PRO A 202 25.40 0.04 -8.71
CA PRO A 202 26.42 1.07 -8.66
C PRO A 202 25.85 2.50 -8.80
N ASN A 203 24.84 2.70 -9.66
CA ASN A 203 24.24 4.00 -9.89
C ASN A 203 23.44 4.48 -8.69
N PHE A 204 22.69 3.56 -8.03
CA PHE A 204 22.00 3.87 -6.80
C PHE A 204 22.96 4.19 -5.66
N ASN A 205 24.02 3.39 -5.49
CA ASN A 205 25.05 3.63 -4.47
C ASN A 205 25.79 4.96 -4.67
N PHE A 206 25.99 5.37 -5.92
CA PHE A 206 26.55 6.71 -6.22
C PHE A 206 25.62 7.80 -5.68
N VAL A 207 24.32 7.70 -5.90
CA VAL A 207 23.34 8.68 -5.40
C VAL A 207 23.34 8.72 -3.87
N LEU A 208 23.30 7.57 -3.19
CA LEU A 208 23.37 7.50 -1.73
C LEU A 208 24.65 8.15 -1.18
N SER A 209 25.80 7.86 -1.81
CA SER A 209 27.09 8.41 -1.38
C SER A 209 27.13 9.93 -1.53
N LYS A 210 26.59 10.44 -2.63
CA LYS A 210 26.47 11.90 -2.89
C LYS A 210 25.57 12.56 -1.85
N MET A 211 24.40 11.97 -1.57
CA MET A 211 23.46 12.48 -0.57
C MET A 211 24.10 12.55 0.82
N ARG A 212 24.81 11.51 1.23
CA ARG A 212 25.53 11.47 2.50
C ARG A 212 26.58 12.58 2.61
N VAL A 213 27.35 12.80 1.55
CA VAL A 213 28.39 13.86 1.55
C VAL A 213 27.76 15.25 1.67
N LEU A 214 26.59 15.48 1.03
CA LEU A 214 25.93 16.77 1.04
C LEU A 214 25.17 17.07 2.33
N LEU A 215 24.52 16.08 2.93
CA LEU A 215 23.60 16.26 4.06
C LEU A 215 24.18 15.83 5.41
N GLY A 216 25.24 15.01 5.44
CA GLY A 216 25.83 14.50 6.66
C GLY A 216 24.82 13.65 7.45
N GLU A 217 24.59 14.06 8.71
CA GLU A 217 23.62 13.38 9.61
C GLU A 217 22.16 13.85 9.44
N HIS A 218 21.91 14.83 8.57
CA HIS A 218 20.56 15.39 8.32
C HIS A 218 19.79 14.64 7.22
N ASN A 219 20.19 13.41 6.92
CA ASN A 219 19.49 12.57 5.94
C ASN A 219 18.10 12.18 6.47
N ARG A 220 17.10 12.23 5.57
CA ARG A 220 15.78 11.66 5.84
C ARG A 220 15.92 10.15 6.08
N PRO A 221 15.27 9.57 7.11
CA PRO A 221 15.32 8.13 7.30
C PRO A 221 14.56 7.39 6.21
N HIS A 222 15.16 6.31 5.72
CA HIS A 222 14.55 5.35 4.80
C HIS A 222 14.51 3.97 5.47
N TYR A 223 13.71 3.05 4.94
CA TYR A 223 13.45 1.76 5.58
C TYR A 223 13.67 0.63 4.60
N TYR A 224 14.27 -0.45 5.08
CA TYR A 224 14.54 -1.64 4.30
C TYR A 224 14.07 -2.89 5.03
N ILE A 225 13.27 -3.73 4.36
CA ILE A 225 12.90 -5.04 4.87
C ILE A 225 13.89 -6.06 4.31
N LEU A 226 14.70 -6.64 5.20
CA LEU A 226 15.77 -7.57 4.88
C LEU A 226 15.51 -8.92 5.53
N LYS A 227 15.64 -10.00 4.75
CA LYS A 227 15.57 -11.35 5.31
C LYS A 227 16.83 -11.66 6.11
N ARG A 228 16.65 -12.15 7.34
CA ARG A 228 17.73 -12.67 8.18
C ARG A 228 18.36 -13.88 7.53
N VAL A 229 19.67 -14.00 7.64
CA VAL A 229 20.39 -15.22 7.24
C VAL A 229 19.87 -16.36 8.11
N SER A 230 19.43 -17.44 7.48
CA SER A 230 18.84 -18.60 8.17
C SER A 230 19.93 -19.56 8.64
N GLU A 231 19.84 -20.01 9.88
CA GLU A 231 20.73 -21.05 10.41
C GLU A 231 20.46 -22.39 9.69
N PRO A 232 21.52 -23.12 9.28
CA PRO A 232 21.33 -24.42 8.65
C PRO A 232 20.75 -25.44 9.65
N ASN A 233 19.73 -26.19 9.22
CA ASN A 233 19.15 -27.24 10.05
C ASN A 233 19.98 -28.52 9.88
N ILE A 234 20.54 -29.06 10.97
CA ILE A 234 21.37 -30.27 10.99
C ILE A 234 20.67 -31.49 10.34
N GLU A 235 19.33 -31.59 10.47
CA GLU A 235 18.54 -32.69 9.93
C GLU A 235 18.50 -32.73 8.38
N THR A 236 18.91 -31.64 7.72
CA THR A 236 18.91 -31.53 6.24
C THR A 236 20.22 -32.00 5.59
N PHE A 237 21.23 -32.37 6.37
CA PHE A 237 22.53 -32.76 5.88
C PHE A 237 22.75 -34.28 6.02
N GLU A 238 23.45 -34.89 5.05
CA GLU A 238 23.73 -36.32 5.04
C GLU A 238 24.83 -36.72 6.04
N ASN A 239 25.71 -35.75 6.38
CA ASN A 239 26.81 -35.99 7.31
C ASN A 239 27.21 -34.71 8.08
N GLU A 240 27.97 -34.93 9.17
CA GLU A 240 28.41 -33.86 10.07
C GLU A 240 29.42 -32.90 9.40
N GLU A 241 30.19 -33.35 8.43
CA GLU A 241 31.19 -32.55 7.71
C GLU A 241 30.50 -31.49 6.84
N GLU A 242 29.46 -31.88 6.09
CA GLU A 242 28.65 -30.96 5.29
C GLU A 242 27.92 -29.92 6.18
N TYR A 243 27.35 -30.35 7.31
CA TYR A 243 26.75 -29.43 8.27
C TYR A 243 27.78 -28.44 8.80
N ASN A 244 29.00 -28.88 9.16
CA ASN A 244 30.03 -27.99 9.68
C ASN A 244 30.50 -26.96 8.64
N ILE A 245 30.53 -27.32 7.35
CA ILE A 245 30.82 -26.40 6.23
C ILE A 245 29.68 -25.36 6.14
N ALA A 246 28.44 -25.81 6.08
CA ALA A 246 27.28 -24.91 6.01
C ALA A 246 27.16 -23.97 7.23
N LYS A 247 27.54 -24.45 8.42
CA LYS A 247 27.60 -23.66 9.64
C LYS A 247 28.65 -22.55 9.56
N LYS A 248 29.83 -22.83 9.04
CA LYS A 248 30.87 -21.81 8.82
C LYS A 248 30.41 -20.75 7.80
N GLU A 249 29.75 -21.17 6.72
CA GLU A 249 29.19 -20.27 5.72
C GLU A 249 28.08 -19.38 6.31
N TYR A 250 27.24 -19.96 7.19
CA TYR A 250 26.25 -19.22 7.94
C TYR A 250 26.89 -18.16 8.86
N GLU A 251 27.88 -18.55 9.67
CA GLU A 251 28.57 -17.61 10.56
C GLU A 251 29.21 -16.45 9.79
N TYR A 252 29.86 -16.74 8.64
CA TYR A 252 30.40 -15.72 7.75
C TYR A 252 29.29 -14.80 7.20
N SER A 253 28.18 -15.37 6.76
CA SER A 253 27.05 -14.64 6.19
C SER A 253 26.38 -13.74 7.21
N VAL A 254 26.27 -14.17 8.48
CA VAL A 254 25.76 -13.35 9.60
C VAL A 254 26.68 -12.15 9.84
N ILE A 255 28.00 -12.36 9.86
CA ILE A 255 28.96 -11.25 10.02
C ILE A 255 28.83 -10.25 8.87
N LYS A 256 28.77 -10.75 7.63
CA LYS A 256 28.62 -9.92 6.42
C LYS A 256 27.31 -9.13 6.45
N GLN A 257 26.20 -9.76 6.85
CA GLN A 257 24.90 -9.07 6.98
C GLN A 257 24.96 -7.96 8.04
N ASN A 258 25.58 -8.21 9.18
CA ASN A 258 25.71 -7.19 10.23
C ASN A 258 26.55 -5.98 9.77
N LEU A 259 27.65 -6.22 9.08
CA LEU A 259 28.49 -5.16 8.50
C LEU A 259 27.71 -4.36 7.42
N GLN A 260 26.92 -5.04 6.59
CA GLN A 260 26.05 -4.38 5.61
C GLN A 260 24.98 -3.50 6.29
N ILE A 261 24.39 -3.98 7.38
CA ILE A 261 23.40 -3.20 8.17
C ILE A 261 24.05 -1.93 8.73
N GLU A 262 25.26 -2.02 9.25
CA GLU A 262 26.01 -0.86 9.75
C GLU A 262 26.34 0.13 8.63
N ASP A 263 26.77 -0.36 7.47
CA ASP A 263 27.09 0.50 6.34
C ASP A 263 25.86 1.22 5.79
N LEU A 264 24.72 0.54 5.67
CA LEU A 264 23.45 1.15 5.27
C LEU A 264 22.98 2.22 6.27
N GLY A 265 23.24 2.03 7.56
CA GLY A 265 22.97 3.03 8.59
C GLY A 265 23.66 4.37 8.36
N ARG A 266 24.84 4.39 7.70
CA ARG A 266 25.55 5.62 7.31
C ARG A 266 24.79 6.49 6.32
N TYR A 267 23.82 5.89 5.61
CA TYR A 267 22.94 6.58 4.64
C TYR A 267 21.55 6.89 5.22
N GLY A 268 21.35 6.70 6.54
CA GLY A 268 20.07 6.90 7.19
C GLY A 268 19.05 5.78 6.90
N ILE A 269 19.52 4.61 6.42
CA ILE A 269 18.64 3.48 6.14
C ILE A 269 18.51 2.61 7.39
N LYS A 270 17.29 2.49 7.91
CA LYS A 270 16.92 1.61 9.02
C LYS A 270 16.37 0.29 8.51
N ILE A 271 16.73 -0.81 9.16
CA ILE A 271 16.45 -2.16 8.69
C ILE A 271 15.49 -2.87 9.62
N TYR A 272 14.46 -3.46 9.05
CA TYR A 272 13.63 -4.44 9.72
C TYR A 272 13.99 -5.83 9.21
N LEU A 273 14.37 -6.73 10.12
CA LEU A 273 14.75 -8.10 9.80
C LEU A 273 13.54 -9.03 9.88
N ILE A 274 13.27 -9.75 8.79
CA ILE A 274 12.24 -10.79 8.68
C ILE A 274 12.88 -12.17 8.67
N ASP A 275 12.16 -13.18 9.14
CA ASP A 275 12.61 -14.57 9.07
C ASP A 275 12.12 -15.26 7.80
N SER A 276 10.97 -14.83 7.25
CA SER A 276 10.42 -15.34 5.98
C SER A 276 9.90 -14.21 5.07
N TYR A 277 9.85 -14.45 3.76
CA TYR A 277 9.35 -13.44 2.81
C TYR A 277 7.84 -13.21 2.90
N GLU A 278 7.07 -14.17 3.43
CA GLU A 278 5.64 -14.06 3.68
C GLU A 278 5.32 -12.94 4.68
N GLU A 279 6.24 -12.65 5.60
CA GLU A 279 6.08 -11.53 6.55
C GLU A 279 5.97 -10.17 5.86
N ILE A 280 6.54 -9.99 4.66
CA ILE A 280 6.39 -8.75 3.88
C ILE A 280 4.90 -8.54 3.58
N THR A 281 4.22 -9.58 3.08
CA THR A 281 2.79 -9.52 2.78
C THR A 281 1.96 -9.21 4.02
N GLU A 282 2.29 -9.82 5.16
CA GLU A 282 1.59 -9.58 6.43
C GLU A 282 1.75 -8.13 6.89
N ILE A 283 2.98 -7.60 6.84
CA ILE A 283 3.28 -6.21 7.22
C ILE A 283 2.53 -5.24 6.32
N LEU A 284 2.58 -5.45 5.00
CA LEU A 284 1.89 -4.60 4.04
C LEU A 284 0.37 -4.63 4.24
N ARG A 285 -0.22 -5.79 4.54
CA ARG A 285 -1.64 -5.93 4.88
C ARG A 285 -2.00 -5.21 6.18
N VAL A 286 -1.15 -5.29 7.21
CA VAL A 286 -1.37 -4.53 8.45
C VAL A 286 -1.37 -3.04 8.18
N ILE A 287 -0.41 -2.54 7.39
CA ILE A 287 -0.33 -1.13 6.98
C ILE A 287 -1.58 -0.72 6.20
N LEU A 288 -1.99 -1.51 5.22
CA LEU A 288 -3.19 -1.25 4.41
C LEU A 288 -4.45 -1.19 5.28
N ASN A 289 -4.62 -2.15 6.19
CA ASN A 289 -5.78 -2.19 7.08
C ASN A 289 -5.81 -0.98 8.02
N LYS A 290 -4.67 -0.61 8.61
CA LYS A 290 -4.56 0.61 9.43
C LYS A 290 -4.91 1.86 8.64
N TYR A 291 -4.35 1.99 7.43
CA TYR A 291 -4.66 3.11 6.55
C TYR A 291 -6.17 3.18 6.23
N LYS A 292 -6.78 2.07 5.80
CA LYS A 292 -8.21 2.00 5.49
C LYS A 292 -9.10 2.33 6.71
N ARG A 293 -8.69 1.95 7.94
CA ARG A 293 -9.46 2.25 9.16
C ARG A 293 -9.56 3.75 9.49
N LYS A 294 -8.70 4.60 8.91
CA LYS A 294 -8.85 6.06 9.00
C LYS A 294 -9.95 6.60 8.09
N THR A 295 -10.48 5.79 7.19
CA THR A 295 -11.59 6.14 6.31
C THR A 295 -12.84 5.38 6.77
N ILE A 296 -13.87 6.12 7.14
CA ILE A 296 -15.13 5.61 7.68
C ILE A 296 -16.24 5.80 6.67
N PHE A 297 -16.85 4.69 6.26
CA PHE A 297 -18.07 4.72 5.46
C PHE A 297 -19.29 4.92 6.37
N ILE A 298 -20.10 5.93 6.09
CA ILE A 298 -21.39 6.11 6.78
C ILE A 298 -22.50 5.75 5.80
N SER A 299 -23.16 4.62 6.08
CA SER A 299 -24.32 4.13 5.34
C SER A 299 -25.61 4.43 6.06
N GLY A 300 -26.65 4.75 5.32
CA GLY A 300 -27.99 4.93 5.86
C GLY A 300 -28.89 5.77 4.97
N SER A 301 -30.16 5.74 5.30
CA SER A 301 -31.19 6.59 4.73
C SER A 301 -32.32 6.77 5.74
N ALA A 302 -32.95 7.93 5.78
CA ALA A 302 -34.03 8.20 6.69
C ALA A 302 -35.10 9.08 6.04
N GLU A 303 -36.24 8.51 5.71
CA GLU A 303 -37.46 9.22 5.46
C GLU A 303 -38.15 9.60 6.80
N GLU A 304 -38.02 8.71 7.78
CA GLU A 304 -38.49 8.87 9.14
C GLU A 304 -37.40 8.53 10.17
N TYR A 305 -37.52 9.14 11.37
CA TYR A 305 -36.54 9.00 12.47
C TYR A 305 -37.18 8.46 13.76
N GLU A 306 -38.19 7.62 13.63
CA GLU A 306 -39.14 7.15 14.61
C GLU A 306 -38.63 7.04 16.06
N LYS A 307 -37.57 6.26 16.31
CA LYS A 307 -37.05 6.04 17.68
C LYS A 307 -36.41 7.27 18.33
N LEU A 308 -35.78 8.14 17.55
CA LEU A 308 -35.06 9.30 18.06
C LEU A 308 -35.89 10.60 17.96
N GLY A 309 -36.80 10.67 17.00
CA GLY A 309 -37.42 11.93 16.55
C GLY A 309 -36.46 12.75 15.68
N LYS A 310 -37.05 13.56 14.79
CA LYS A 310 -36.31 14.26 13.71
C LYS A 310 -35.19 15.16 14.22
N GLU A 311 -35.48 16.01 15.21
CA GLU A 311 -34.50 16.99 15.70
C GLU A 311 -33.27 16.34 16.33
N LYS A 312 -33.48 15.36 17.23
CA LYS A 312 -32.39 14.62 17.88
C LYS A 312 -31.58 13.79 16.88
N ALA A 313 -32.24 13.19 15.89
CA ALA A 313 -31.58 12.43 14.85
C ALA A 313 -30.65 13.30 13.99
N ILE A 314 -31.14 14.46 13.55
CA ILE A 314 -30.37 15.45 12.79
C ILE A 314 -29.15 15.93 13.60
N GLU A 315 -29.36 16.28 14.85
CA GLU A 315 -28.29 16.74 15.74
C GLU A 315 -27.25 15.62 15.97
N PHE A 316 -27.71 14.39 16.20
CA PHE A 316 -26.83 13.23 16.37
C PHE A 316 -25.95 12.99 15.12
N ILE A 317 -26.53 12.94 13.91
CA ILE A 317 -25.82 12.72 12.67
C ILE A 317 -24.76 13.81 12.46
N ARG A 318 -25.14 15.08 12.61
CA ARG A 318 -24.25 16.23 12.44
C ARG A 318 -23.09 16.20 13.44
N LYS A 319 -23.39 16.01 14.74
CA LYS A 319 -22.36 15.98 15.80
C LYS A 319 -21.44 14.74 15.68
N LEU A 320 -21.96 13.58 15.30
CA LEU A 320 -21.15 12.40 15.05
C LEU A 320 -20.14 12.65 13.92
N SER A 321 -20.61 13.20 12.81
CA SER A 321 -19.77 13.51 11.64
C SER A 321 -18.72 14.58 11.96
N PHE A 322 -19.07 15.61 12.71
CA PHE A 322 -18.13 16.60 13.25
C PHE A 322 -17.04 15.95 14.10
N LYS A 323 -17.44 15.08 15.04
CA LYS A 323 -16.51 14.41 15.95
C LYS A 323 -15.60 13.43 15.21
N LEU A 324 -16.09 12.74 14.19
CA LEU A 324 -15.25 11.88 13.33
C LEU A 324 -14.16 12.69 12.63
N ALA A 325 -14.52 13.79 11.98
CA ALA A 325 -13.56 14.69 11.33
C ALA A 325 -12.56 15.28 12.34
N LYS A 326 -13.04 15.69 13.53
CA LYS A 326 -12.19 16.21 14.63
C LYS A 326 -11.17 15.18 15.14
N ASN A 327 -11.47 13.88 15.05
CA ASN A 327 -10.55 12.79 15.40
C ASN A 327 -9.68 12.34 14.21
N GLY A 328 -9.65 13.10 13.11
CA GLY A 328 -8.80 12.83 11.94
C GLY A 328 -9.28 11.67 11.07
N TYR A 329 -10.58 11.33 11.12
CA TYR A 329 -11.18 10.34 10.23
C TYR A 329 -11.72 11.02 8.98
N LYS A 330 -11.48 10.37 7.83
CA LYS A 330 -12.11 10.72 6.56
C LYS A 330 -13.46 10.04 6.46
N VAL A 331 -14.51 10.80 6.22
CA VAL A 331 -15.87 10.27 6.08
C VAL A 331 -16.19 10.06 4.60
N VAL A 332 -16.66 8.86 4.24
CA VAL A 332 -17.16 8.53 2.90
C VAL A 332 -18.67 8.31 3.00
N ASN A 333 -19.43 8.96 2.12
CA ASN A 333 -20.88 8.83 2.09
C ASN A 333 -21.46 8.89 0.68
N GLY A 334 -22.45 8.03 0.40
CA GLY A 334 -23.21 7.97 -0.86
C GLY A 334 -24.32 9.01 -1.00
N TYR A 335 -24.39 10.01 -0.12
CA TYR A 335 -25.44 11.02 -0.07
C TYR A 335 -26.85 10.42 0.19
N GLY A 336 -26.94 9.53 1.21
CA GLY A 336 -28.20 8.89 1.57
C GLY A 336 -29.31 9.90 1.95
N LEU A 337 -30.53 9.61 1.49
CA LEU A 337 -31.68 10.47 1.75
C LEU A 337 -31.89 10.67 3.27
N GLY A 338 -32.10 11.90 3.70
CA GLY A 338 -32.37 12.26 5.11
C GLY A 338 -31.19 12.20 6.05
N ILE A 339 -30.01 11.71 5.61
CA ILE A 339 -28.79 11.72 6.42
C ILE A 339 -27.60 12.42 5.76
N GLY A 340 -27.45 12.30 4.44
CA GLY A 340 -26.28 12.79 3.71
C GLY A 340 -26.00 14.28 3.93
N THR A 341 -27.03 15.12 3.88
CA THR A 341 -26.91 16.57 4.13
C THR A 341 -26.32 16.87 5.51
N TYR A 342 -26.74 16.12 6.54
CA TYR A 342 -26.31 16.38 7.92
C TYR A 342 -24.91 15.84 8.18
N ILE A 343 -24.50 14.79 7.47
CA ILE A 343 -23.11 14.33 7.46
C ILE A 343 -22.20 15.39 6.88
N ILE A 344 -22.57 15.95 5.72
CA ILE A 344 -21.82 17.05 5.08
C ILE A 344 -21.70 18.23 6.03
N ASN A 345 -22.83 18.68 6.61
CA ASN A 345 -22.83 19.82 7.53
C ASN A 345 -21.90 19.62 8.71
N GLY A 346 -21.90 18.43 9.33
CA GLY A 346 -21.04 18.16 10.48
C GLY A 346 -19.55 18.17 10.13
N VAL A 347 -19.16 17.56 9.00
CA VAL A 347 -17.74 17.56 8.56
C VAL A 347 -17.30 18.95 8.13
N THR A 348 -18.11 19.66 7.35
CA THR A 348 -17.77 21.01 6.87
C THR A 348 -17.69 22.01 8.01
N GLU A 349 -18.58 21.94 9.01
CA GLU A 349 -18.52 22.74 10.22
C GLU A 349 -17.14 22.62 10.90
N TYR A 350 -16.65 21.39 11.10
CA TYR A 350 -15.31 21.16 11.66
C TYR A 350 -14.20 21.75 10.79
N CYS A 351 -14.24 21.56 9.47
CA CYS A 351 -13.21 22.06 8.56
C CYS A 351 -13.16 23.59 8.53
N TYR A 352 -14.33 24.27 8.59
CA TYR A 352 -14.40 25.73 8.62
C TYR A 352 -13.97 26.33 9.97
N GLU A 353 -14.20 25.63 11.09
CA GLU A 353 -13.64 26.03 12.37
C GLU A 353 -12.10 25.90 12.43
N ASN A 354 -11.53 25.09 11.54
CA ASN A 354 -10.10 24.80 11.47
C ASN A 354 -9.56 25.08 10.06
N CYS A 355 -9.31 26.32 9.75
CA CYS A 355 -8.96 26.84 8.41
C CYS A 355 -7.77 26.17 7.71
N GLN A 356 -6.98 25.33 8.38
CA GLN A 356 -5.87 24.57 7.79
C GLN A 356 -6.29 23.23 7.19
N ILE A 357 -7.54 22.78 7.46
CA ILE A 357 -8.05 21.47 7.02
C ILE A 357 -8.96 21.68 5.80
N LYS A 358 -8.59 21.06 4.69
CA LYS A 358 -9.43 21.05 3.50
C LYS A 358 -10.59 20.06 3.66
N VAL A 359 -11.76 20.42 3.16
CA VAL A 359 -12.94 19.53 3.22
C VAL A 359 -12.66 18.19 2.52
N GLU A 360 -11.91 18.20 1.41
CA GLU A 360 -11.54 17.01 0.62
C GLU A 360 -10.71 15.98 1.43
N ASP A 361 -9.96 16.46 2.43
CA ASP A 361 -9.16 15.57 3.30
C ASP A 361 -10.05 14.84 4.31
N SER A 362 -11.18 15.44 4.71
CA SER A 362 -12.08 14.91 5.73
C SER A 362 -13.38 14.31 5.19
N LEU A 363 -13.76 14.62 3.93
CA LEU A 363 -15.01 14.18 3.33
C LEU A 363 -14.81 13.74 1.87
N LYS A 364 -15.31 12.56 1.53
CA LYS A 364 -15.47 12.09 0.15
C LYS A 364 -16.93 11.79 -0.12
N LEU A 365 -17.55 12.60 -0.96
CA LEU A 365 -18.92 12.39 -1.40
C LEU A 365 -18.94 11.59 -2.69
N MET A 366 -19.76 10.55 -2.70
CA MET A 366 -19.96 9.67 -3.85
C MET A 366 -21.46 9.47 -4.10
N PRO A 367 -22.19 10.53 -4.57
CA PRO A 367 -23.62 10.45 -4.81
C PRO A 367 -23.92 9.51 -5.98
N PHE A 368 -24.95 8.67 -5.80
CA PHE A 368 -25.35 7.71 -6.82
C PHE A 368 -25.86 8.40 -8.09
N PRO A 369 -25.48 7.93 -9.30
CA PRO A 369 -26.05 8.42 -10.55
C PRO A 369 -27.55 8.15 -10.59
N LEU A 370 -28.33 9.18 -10.94
CA LEU A 370 -29.81 9.13 -10.93
C LEU A 370 -30.39 8.60 -12.23
N SER A 371 -29.63 8.59 -13.31
CA SER A 371 -30.10 8.14 -14.63
C SER A 371 -29.04 7.38 -15.40
N ALA A 372 -29.44 6.36 -16.14
CA ALA A 372 -28.64 5.70 -17.17
C ALA A 372 -29.52 5.45 -18.41
N LYS A 373 -28.88 5.23 -19.56
CA LYS A 373 -29.60 4.95 -20.82
C LYS A 373 -30.47 3.69 -20.80
N ASN A 374 -30.27 2.81 -19.78
CA ASN A 374 -31.03 1.57 -19.57
C ASN A 374 -31.04 1.24 -18.07
N ASN A 375 -32.20 0.84 -17.50
CA ASN A 375 -32.37 0.54 -16.09
C ASN A 375 -31.48 -0.64 -15.59
N ASP A 376 -31.21 -1.64 -16.42
CA ASP A 376 -30.34 -2.75 -16.05
C ASP A 376 -28.88 -2.28 -15.93
N LYS A 377 -28.42 -1.42 -16.83
CA LYS A 377 -27.09 -0.79 -16.75
C LYS A 377 -26.97 0.12 -15.53
N LEU A 378 -28.06 0.73 -15.06
CA LEU A 378 -28.06 1.58 -13.87
C LEU A 378 -27.82 0.75 -12.60
N ARG A 379 -28.44 -0.44 -12.47
CA ARG A 379 -28.24 -1.35 -11.34
C ARG A 379 -26.81 -1.86 -11.26
N ASP A 380 -26.26 -2.32 -12.37
CA ASP A 380 -24.86 -2.78 -12.46
C ASP A 380 -23.88 -1.64 -12.12
N THR A 381 -24.20 -0.42 -12.59
CA THR A 381 -23.42 0.77 -12.26
C THR A 381 -23.44 1.05 -10.75
N TRP A 382 -24.61 0.95 -10.10
CA TRP A 382 -24.73 1.16 -8.65
C TRP A 382 -23.98 0.11 -7.84
N GLU A 383 -23.92 -1.14 -8.29
CA GLU A 383 -23.17 -2.19 -7.60
C GLU A 383 -21.67 -1.95 -7.66
N LYS A 384 -21.13 -1.66 -8.86
CA LYS A 384 -19.73 -1.26 -9.04
C LYS A 384 -19.38 -0.02 -8.22
N TYR A 385 -20.28 0.95 -8.19
CA TYR A 385 -20.09 2.20 -7.47
C TYR A 385 -20.06 2.00 -5.95
N ARG A 386 -20.89 1.08 -5.42
CA ARG A 386 -20.85 0.67 -4.00
C ARG A 386 -19.51 0.00 -3.68
N GLU A 387 -19.08 -0.94 -4.51
CA GLU A 387 -17.78 -1.58 -4.35
C GLU A 387 -16.65 -0.56 -4.28
N GLU A 388 -16.59 0.36 -5.23
CA GLU A 388 -15.57 1.41 -5.27
C GLU A 388 -15.63 2.31 -4.03
N MET A 389 -16.83 2.69 -3.59
CA MET A 389 -17.03 3.54 -2.42
C MET A 389 -16.59 2.84 -1.13
N ILE A 390 -16.96 1.58 -0.94
CA ILE A 390 -16.77 0.84 0.31
C ILE A 390 -15.35 0.26 0.41
N SER A 391 -14.76 -0.21 -0.69
CA SER A 391 -13.44 -0.86 -0.70
C SER A 391 -12.29 0.01 -0.20
N GLN A 392 -12.44 1.34 -0.24
CA GLN A 392 -11.46 2.29 0.28
C GLN A 392 -11.54 2.53 1.79
N CYS A 393 -12.60 2.00 2.46
CA CYS A 393 -12.86 2.20 3.87
C CYS A 393 -12.40 0.98 4.70
N GLY A 394 -12.16 1.18 5.98
CA GLY A 394 -11.84 0.08 6.92
C GLY A 394 -12.89 -0.09 8.01
N ILE A 395 -13.74 0.92 8.21
CA ILE A 395 -14.84 0.91 9.18
C ILE A 395 -16.10 1.37 8.46
N ALA A 396 -17.24 0.75 8.76
CA ALA A 396 -18.55 1.16 8.27
C ALA A 396 -19.51 1.36 9.43
N ILE A 397 -20.18 2.51 9.46
CA ILE A 397 -21.22 2.87 10.44
C ILE A 397 -22.56 2.88 9.71
N TYR A 398 -23.55 2.20 10.27
CA TYR A 398 -24.89 2.13 9.70
C TYR A 398 -25.89 2.80 10.63
N MET A 399 -26.82 3.58 10.05
CA MET A 399 -27.85 4.26 10.82
C MET A 399 -29.18 4.32 10.05
N PHE A 400 -30.28 4.10 10.75
CA PHE A 400 -31.65 4.07 10.23
C PHE A 400 -31.85 3.00 9.12
N GLY A 401 -31.88 3.40 7.87
CA GLY A 401 -32.09 2.51 6.73
C GLY A 401 -33.56 2.30 6.41
N ASN A 402 -34.30 3.37 6.20
CA ASN A 402 -35.69 3.34 5.74
C ASN A 402 -35.88 4.28 4.52
N LYS A 403 -36.93 3.97 3.74
CA LYS A 403 -37.33 4.74 2.54
C LYS A 403 -38.85 4.67 2.37
N LYS A 404 -39.39 5.64 1.67
CA LYS A 404 -40.81 5.65 1.29
C LYS A 404 -41.01 4.93 -0.05
N LYS A 405 -41.94 3.98 -0.09
CA LYS A 405 -42.36 3.30 -1.31
C LYS A 405 -43.90 3.12 -1.24
N ASP A 406 -44.59 3.53 -2.30
CA ASP A 406 -46.05 3.44 -2.45
C ASP A 406 -46.80 4.02 -1.21
N GLY A 407 -46.32 5.14 -0.71
CA GLY A 407 -46.89 5.86 0.45
C GLY A 407 -46.53 5.25 1.82
N LYS A 408 -45.87 4.10 1.88
CA LYS A 408 -45.49 3.39 3.12
C LYS A 408 -44.00 3.49 3.38
N ILE A 409 -43.64 3.52 4.67
CA ILE A 409 -42.24 3.42 5.07
C ILE A 409 -41.84 1.94 5.06
N ILE A 410 -40.77 1.65 4.35
CA ILE A 410 -40.17 0.30 4.27
C ILE A 410 -38.69 0.36 4.59
N LYS A 411 -38.11 -0.76 4.95
CA LYS A 411 -36.65 -0.92 5.16
C LYS A 411 -35.90 -0.75 3.84
N ALA A 412 -34.75 -0.08 3.90
CA ALA A 412 -33.95 0.26 2.72
C ALA A 412 -33.00 -0.90 2.34
N ASP A 413 -33.28 -1.57 1.24
CA ASP A 413 -32.47 -2.65 0.67
C ASP A 413 -31.04 -2.21 0.26
N GLY A 414 -30.85 -0.92 -0.08
CA GLY A 414 -29.53 -0.36 -0.39
C GLY A 414 -28.54 -0.46 0.77
N VAL A 415 -29.01 -0.17 2.00
CA VAL A 415 -28.17 -0.25 3.20
C VAL A 415 -27.74 -1.71 3.50
N ARG A 416 -28.62 -2.68 3.24
CA ARG A 416 -28.27 -4.10 3.37
C ARG A 416 -27.18 -4.51 2.36
N LYS A 417 -27.34 -4.11 1.10
CA LYS A 417 -26.32 -4.37 0.06
C LYS A 417 -24.97 -3.77 0.43
N GLU A 418 -24.98 -2.55 0.96
CA GLU A 418 -23.75 -1.87 1.43
C GLU A 418 -23.11 -2.61 2.60
N TYR A 419 -23.91 -3.18 3.52
CA TYR A 419 -23.43 -4.04 4.60
C TYR A 419 -22.78 -5.33 4.06
N ASP A 420 -23.42 -6.00 3.11
CA ASP A 420 -22.90 -7.24 2.52
C ASP A 420 -21.58 -7.00 1.79
N ILE A 421 -21.46 -5.90 1.05
CA ILE A 421 -20.21 -5.48 0.39
C ILE A 421 -19.13 -5.15 1.44
N ALA A 422 -19.46 -4.40 2.48
CA ALA A 422 -18.52 -4.09 3.55
C ALA A 422 -18.02 -5.34 4.28
N LYS A 423 -18.91 -6.31 4.50
CA LYS A 423 -18.57 -7.62 5.09
C LYS A 423 -17.64 -8.43 4.19
N SER A 424 -17.89 -8.48 2.88
CA SER A 424 -17.02 -9.17 1.92
C SER A 424 -15.64 -8.51 1.81
N ASN A 425 -15.56 -7.20 1.96
CA ASN A 425 -14.31 -6.43 2.03
C ASN A 425 -13.66 -6.40 3.42
N GLN A 426 -14.19 -7.17 4.39
CA GLN A 426 -13.65 -7.31 5.75
C GLN A 426 -13.60 -6.00 6.56
N LEU A 427 -14.51 -5.06 6.28
CA LEU A 427 -14.63 -3.85 7.09
C LEU A 427 -15.14 -4.19 8.50
N ILE A 428 -14.75 -3.34 9.46
CA ILE A 428 -15.35 -3.40 10.80
C ILE A 428 -16.71 -2.73 10.72
N ASN A 429 -17.78 -3.52 10.89
CA ASN A 429 -19.16 -3.06 10.77
C ASN A 429 -19.72 -2.65 12.13
N ILE A 430 -20.25 -1.42 12.23
CA ILE A 430 -20.83 -0.82 13.45
C ILE A 430 -22.26 -0.38 13.15
N PRO A 431 -23.25 -1.27 13.20
CA PRO A 431 -24.64 -0.90 13.06
C PRO A 431 -25.15 -0.24 14.35
N LEU A 432 -25.63 1.01 14.25
CA LEU A 432 -26.22 1.73 15.37
C LEU A 432 -27.68 1.29 15.55
N ALA A 433 -27.89 0.10 16.11
CA ALA A 433 -29.20 -0.56 16.23
C ALA A 433 -30.26 0.30 16.95
N PHE A 434 -29.85 1.20 17.85
CA PHE A 434 -30.77 2.14 18.50
C PHE A 434 -31.45 3.11 17.54
N THR A 435 -30.97 3.26 16.30
CA THR A 435 -31.61 4.07 15.27
C THR A 435 -32.79 3.36 14.58
N GLY A 436 -32.92 2.05 14.78
CA GLY A 436 -34.04 1.23 14.28
C GLY A 436 -33.92 0.81 12.82
N TYR A 437 -35.04 0.35 12.26
CA TYR A 437 -35.22 -0.08 10.88
C TYR A 437 -34.23 -1.18 10.47
N ILE A 438 -33.59 -1.07 9.28
CA ILE A 438 -32.67 -2.11 8.77
C ILE A 438 -31.43 -2.27 9.66
N THR A 439 -31.00 -1.18 10.34
CA THR A 439 -29.81 -1.19 11.19
C THR A 439 -29.98 -2.08 12.42
N GLU A 440 -31.18 -2.15 12.97
CA GLU A 440 -31.53 -3.06 14.06
C GLU A 440 -31.52 -4.53 13.58
N ASP A 441 -32.03 -4.81 12.38
CA ASP A 441 -31.99 -6.14 11.80
C ASP A 441 -30.53 -6.58 11.53
N LEU A 442 -29.70 -5.68 10.95
CA LEU A 442 -28.28 -5.96 10.68
C LEU A 442 -27.53 -6.35 11.95
N TYR A 443 -27.79 -5.66 13.07
CA TYR A 443 -27.21 -6.04 14.35
C TYR A 443 -27.72 -7.41 14.83
N ASN A 444 -29.03 -7.62 14.86
CA ASN A 444 -29.63 -8.86 15.38
C ASN A 444 -29.20 -10.09 14.57
N GLU A 445 -29.13 -9.99 13.26
CA GLU A 445 -28.73 -11.06 12.36
C GLU A 445 -27.22 -11.39 12.43
N ASN A 446 -26.37 -10.41 12.80
CA ASN A 446 -24.92 -10.55 12.77
C ASN A 446 -24.24 -10.26 14.13
N SER A 447 -24.97 -10.30 15.23
CA SER A 447 -24.47 -9.94 16.58
C SER A 447 -23.16 -10.67 16.94
N ASN A 448 -23.07 -11.97 16.73
CA ASN A 448 -21.89 -12.77 17.02
C ASN A 448 -20.61 -12.28 16.29
N GLU A 449 -20.74 -11.76 15.08
CA GLU A 449 -19.61 -11.25 14.30
C GLU A 449 -19.24 -9.83 14.73
N ILE A 450 -20.25 -8.99 14.95
CA ILE A 450 -20.07 -7.59 15.37
C ILE A 450 -19.43 -7.55 16.75
N GLU A 451 -19.90 -8.38 17.68
CA GLU A 451 -19.44 -8.45 19.07
C GLU A 451 -18.00 -8.98 19.21
N LYS A 452 -17.50 -9.78 18.25
CA LYS A 452 -16.07 -10.14 18.21
C LYS A 452 -15.13 -8.94 18.18
N ASN A 453 -15.57 -7.85 17.61
CA ASN A 453 -14.79 -6.61 17.49
C ASN A 453 -15.02 -5.64 18.65
N LEU A 454 -16.08 -5.82 19.44
CA LEU A 454 -16.49 -4.95 20.53
C LEU A 454 -16.23 -5.60 21.89
N LYS A 455 -16.12 -4.77 22.92
CA LYS A 455 -16.14 -5.21 24.32
C LYS A 455 -17.59 -5.22 24.82
N ASP A 456 -17.97 -6.13 25.73
CA ASP A 456 -19.33 -6.23 26.27
C ASP A 456 -19.91 -4.88 26.71
N LYS A 457 -19.09 -4.06 27.38
CA LYS A 457 -19.48 -2.73 27.82
C LYS A 457 -19.72 -1.72 26.69
N GLU A 458 -19.25 -1.97 25.49
CA GLU A 458 -19.38 -1.10 24.30
C GLU A 458 -20.68 -1.38 23.55
N ILE A 459 -21.16 -2.63 23.58
CA ILE A 459 -22.34 -3.10 22.86
C ILE A 459 -23.58 -2.24 23.20
N LYS A 460 -23.75 -1.87 24.46
CA LYS A 460 -24.88 -1.05 24.89
C LYS A 460 -24.96 0.31 24.21
N TYR A 461 -23.83 0.88 23.74
CA TYR A 461 -23.80 2.20 23.11
C TYR A 461 -24.14 2.15 21.62
N ILE A 462 -24.14 0.98 20.99
CA ILE A 462 -24.63 0.78 19.64
C ILE A 462 -26.05 0.21 19.60
N THR A 463 -26.52 -0.38 20.70
CA THR A 463 -27.86 -0.98 20.80
C THR A 463 -28.88 -0.09 21.51
N LYS A 464 -28.44 0.79 22.40
CA LYS A 464 -29.31 1.68 23.19
C LYS A 464 -28.89 3.13 23.07
N PHE A 465 -29.86 4.00 22.88
CA PHE A 465 -29.67 5.43 22.92
C PHE A 465 -29.84 5.94 24.37
N TYR A 466 -28.84 6.65 24.87
CA TYR A 466 -28.84 7.33 26.18
C TYR A 466 -29.09 8.82 25.99
N ASP A 467 -28.14 9.50 25.41
CA ASP A 467 -28.19 10.89 24.94
C ASP A 467 -27.15 11.08 23.83
N ILE A 468 -27.24 12.23 23.14
CA ILE A 468 -26.40 12.51 21.96
C ILE A 468 -24.91 12.51 22.32
N SER A 469 -24.53 13.18 23.42
CA SER A 469 -23.10 13.31 23.77
C SER A 469 -22.52 12.00 24.21
N THR A 470 -23.18 11.28 25.11
CA THR A 470 -22.74 10.00 25.63
C THR A 470 -22.56 8.96 24.52
N ASN A 471 -23.57 8.80 23.65
CA ASN A 471 -23.44 7.82 22.57
C ASN A 471 -22.33 8.17 21.58
N ILE A 472 -22.20 9.45 21.19
CA ILE A 472 -21.14 9.88 20.26
C ILE A 472 -19.75 9.67 20.88
N ASP A 473 -19.54 10.13 22.12
CA ASP A 473 -18.22 10.02 22.76
C ASP A 473 -17.79 8.55 22.94
N GLU A 474 -18.72 7.65 23.26
CA GLU A 474 -18.43 6.22 23.36
C GLU A 474 -18.22 5.56 21.97
N ILE A 475 -18.99 5.93 20.95
CA ILE A 475 -18.76 5.46 19.57
C ILE A 475 -17.36 5.90 19.09
N ILE A 476 -16.95 7.13 19.35
CA ILE A 476 -15.60 7.63 19.00
C ILE A 476 -14.51 6.84 19.75
N LYS A 477 -14.71 6.55 21.04
CA LYS A 477 -13.76 5.72 21.82
C LYS A 477 -13.66 4.29 21.23
N ILE A 478 -14.78 3.70 20.84
CA ILE A 478 -14.81 2.39 20.18
C ILE A 478 -13.97 2.44 18.89
N ILE A 479 -14.22 3.41 18.02
CA ILE A 479 -13.54 3.60 16.74
C ILE A 479 -12.03 3.80 16.97
N ASN A 480 -11.64 4.69 17.89
CA ASN A 480 -10.24 4.95 18.22
C ASN A 480 -9.53 3.68 18.72
N ARG A 481 -10.18 2.89 19.57
CA ARG A 481 -9.65 1.60 20.03
C ARG A 481 -9.49 0.59 18.89
N LEU A 482 -10.48 0.49 18.01
CA LEU A 482 -10.46 -0.41 16.85
C LEU A 482 -9.36 -0.03 15.85
N ASN A 483 -9.10 1.26 15.69
CA ASN A 483 -8.04 1.76 14.83
C ASN A 483 -6.63 1.48 15.41
N ASN A 484 -6.49 1.48 16.75
CA ASN A 484 -5.23 1.19 17.45
C ASN A 484 -5.02 -0.31 17.74
N LYS A 485 -5.96 -1.18 17.35
CA LYS A 485 -5.83 -2.63 17.48
C LYS A 485 -4.86 -3.15 16.40
N GLU A 486 -3.76 -3.76 16.85
CA GLU A 486 -2.74 -4.43 16.01
C GLU A 486 -3.31 -5.65 15.30
#